data_3a57ed41eb2ee4eaaa2dd5d9b44e669e
#
_entry.id   3a57ed41eb2ee4eaaa2dd5d9b44e669e
#
_cell.length_a   1.000
_cell.length_b   1.000
_cell.length_c   1.000
_cell.angle_alpha   90.00
_cell.angle_beta   90.00
_cell.angle_gamma   90.00
#
_symmetry.space_group_name_H-M   'P 1'
#
loop_
_entity.id
_entity.type
_entity.pdbx_description
1 polymer ?
#
loop_
_entity_poly.entity_id
_entity_poly.type
_entity_poly.pdbx_seq_one_letter_code
_entity_poly.pdbx_strand_id
1 'polypeptide(L)'
;MTATASHCRGRDGARRGRVFWSIVALGLLTGSAWQYALAARARPSAVELVACQLLAGALYLLAVVAVLRSPRGPSWRAVLFVGLVARLILLPTTPLFDDDIYRYLWEGKVLAHGLNPFLYPPLAEELVFLRDANWTRVGYPQISTIYPPLAQYLFALCYLLGARSVVALKAVFVLFDLGNMLLLGRLLGLLKRPRRWALIYAWSPLATKEFANSGHLEPVMLFFVLGAAWLWLRARRAPWWGLSFGAALSVKPVPLLLAPLFWRVGGGRTLAWGLMLFAALSLPFAGAGRLLLSGTAAYARYWTFNPSAFALLARLQSVLHVELPLARAAAALIVGGYALFAARTVEAADGVGALTAMRNVLAVCLLLAPTVDPWYVCWLLPFLCFAPSPALLLLAVTCNLSYLYYAHHTFPAWIPLLEYLPVYGLLAAELVAARGRGALAVPEAGRAALTVGQE
;
A
#
# COMPACT_ATOMS: atom_id res chain seq x y z
N MET A 1 -38.23 -39.32 -1.28
CA MET A 1 -37.18 -39.21 -2.33
C MET A 1 -36.59 -37.77 -2.49
N THR A 2 -37.12 -36.73 -1.89
CA THR A 2 -36.65 -35.32 -2.04
C THR A 2 -35.48 -34.95 -1.13
N ALA A 3 -35.27 -35.60 0.02
CA ALA A 3 -34.18 -35.26 0.97
C ALA A 3 -32.79 -35.73 0.54
N THR A 4 -32.70 -36.84 -0.20
CA THR A 4 -31.43 -37.39 -0.73
C THR A 4 -30.87 -36.58 -1.89
N ALA A 5 -31.69 -35.99 -2.74
CA ALA A 5 -31.27 -35.17 -3.89
C ALA A 5 -30.71 -33.82 -3.46
N SER A 6 -31.21 -33.22 -2.37
CA SER A 6 -30.68 -31.96 -1.81
C SER A 6 -29.29 -32.14 -1.13
N HIS A 7 -29.09 -33.29 -0.49
CA HIS A 7 -27.84 -33.64 0.19
C HIS A 7 -26.70 -33.91 -0.80
N CYS A 8 -26.97 -34.59 -1.95
CA CYS A 8 -26.00 -34.80 -3.03
C CYS A 8 -25.61 -33.48 -3.70
N ARG A 9 -26.56 -32.58 -4.03
CA ARG A 9 -26.24 -31.27 -4.64
C ARG A 9 -25.40 -30.40 -3.72
N GLY A 10 -25.59 -30.47 -2.39
CA GLY A 10 -24.79 -29.74 -1.39
C GLY A 10 -23.34 -30.23 -1.34
N ARG A 11 -23.11 -31.56 -1.44
CA ARG A 11 -21.76 -32.17 -1.44
C ARG A 11 -21.00 -31.86 -2.73
N ASP A 12 -21.64 -31.92 -3.88
CA ASP A 12 -21.01 -31.59 -5.17
C ASP A 12 -20.64 -30.12 -5.28
N GLY A 13 -21.48 -29.20 -4.80
CA GLY A 13 -21.17 -27.77 -4.72
C GLY A 13 -19.99 -27.45 -3.80
N ALA A 14 -19.89 -28.16 -2.68
CA ALA A 14 -18.76 -28.01 -1.75
C ALA A 14 -17.44 -28.58 -2.34
N ARG A 15 -17.51 -29.69 -3.10
CA ARG A 15 -16.36 -30.28 -3.78
C ARG A 15 -15.86 -29.35 -4.90
N ARG A 16 -16.74 -28.85 -5.74
CA ARG A 16 -16.41 -27.91 -6.83
C ARG A 16 -15.79 -26.65 -6.29
N GLY A 17 -16.29 -26.10 -5.18
CA GLY A 17 -15.71 -24.94 -4.51
C GLY A 17 -14.29 -25.22 -4.01
N ARG A 18 -14.01 -26.37 -3.39
CA ARG A 18 -12.66 -26.72 -2.95
C ARG A 18 -11.69 -26.86 -4.13
N VAL A 19 -12.10 -27.52 -5.21
CA VAL A 19 -11.27 -27.65 -6.41
C VAL A 19 -10.92 -26.30 -7.00
N PHE A 20 -11.89 -25.40 -7.14
CA PHE A 20 -11.66 -24.02 -7.61
C PHE A 20 -10.60 -23.29 -6.77
N TRP A 21 -10.74 -23.28 -5.44
CA TRP A 21 -9.79 -22.58 -4.55
C TRP A 21 -8.40 -23.20 -4.56
N SER A 22 -8.31 -24.54 -4.74
CA SER A 22 -7.02 -25.22 -4.88
C SER A 22 -6.33 -24.86 -6.19
N ILE A 23 -7.07 -24.78 -7.31
CA ILE A 23 -6.51 -24.37 -8.60
C ILE A 23 -6.01 -22.93 -8.55
N VAL A 24 -6.80 -22.01 -7.97
CA VAL A 24 -6.41 -20.61 -7.82
C VAL A 24 -5.16 -20.48 -6.96
N ALA A 25 -5.13 -21.14 -5.80
CA ALA A 25 -3.98 -21.12 -4.91
C ALA A 25 -2.72 -21.65 -5.60
N LEU A 26 -2.82 -22.79 -6.27
CA LEU A 26 -1.71 -23.39 -7.01
C LEU A 26 -1.23 -22.47 -8.13
N GLY A 27 -2.14 -21.86 -8.90
CA GLY A 27 -1.77 -20.91 -9.95
C GLY A 27 -1.01 -19.68 -9.44
N LEU A 28 -1.43 -19.13 -8.30
CA LEU A 28 -0.72 -17.99 -7.66
C LEU A 28 0.66 -18.41 -7.12
N LEU A 29 0.79 -19.59 -6.53
CA LEU A 29 2.08 -20.13 -6.09
C LEU A 29 2.98 -20.45 -7.28
N THR A 30 2.45 -20.94 -8.39
CA THR A 30 3.18 -21.13 -9.65
C THR A 30 3.69 -19.79 -10.19
N GLY A 31 2.89 -18.73 -10.13
CA GLY A 31 3.32 -17.37 -10.47
C GLY A 31 4.50 -16.90 -9.60
N SER A 32 4.46 -17.16 -8.29
CA SER A 32 5.58 -16.86 -7.39
C SER A 32 6.82 -17.70 -7.72
N ALA A 33 6.66 -18.98 -8.05
CA ALA A 33 7.76 -19.85 -8.47
C ALA A 33 8.38 -19.40 -9.82
N TRP A 34 7.55 -18.91 -10.74
CA TRP A 34 8.04 -18.31 -11.99
C TRP A 34 8.89 -17.06 -11.73
N GLN A 35 8.44 -16.17 -10.86
CA GLN A 35 9.23 -15.00 -10.46
C GLN A 35 10.53 -15.41 -9.77
N TYR A 36 10.51 -16.46 -8.95
CA TYR A 36 11.72 -17.03 -8.36
C TYR A 36 12.73 -17.46 -9.45
N ALA A 37 12.25 -18.23 -10.43
CA ALA A 37 13.07 -18.69 -11.55
C ALA A 37 13.62 -17.51 -12.40
N LEU A 38 12.82 -16.45 -12.57
CA LEU A 38 13.23 -15.23 -13.26
C LEU A 38 14.32 -14.49 -12.46
N ALA A 39 14.18 -14.37 -11.15
CA ALA A 39 15.15 -13.70 -10.28
C ALA A 39 16.49 -14.46 -10.16
N ALA A 40 16.51 -15.75 -10.46
CA ALA A 40 17.73 -16.55 -10.50
C ALA A 40 18.57 -16.35 -11.78
N ARG A 41 18.04 -15.65 -12.79
CA ARG A 41 18.75 -15.41 -14.06
C ARG A 41 19.75 -14.27 -13.93
N ALA A 42 20.88 -14.37 -14.65
CA ALA A 42 21.87 -13.30 -14.71
C ALA A 42 21.31 -12.00 -15.34
N ARG A 43 20.36 -12.13 -16.27
CA ARG A 43 19.67 -11.00 -16.92
C ARG A 43 18.15 -11.28 -16.92
N PRO A 44 17.43 -10.87 -15.86
CA PRO A 44 15.99 -11.04 -15.82
C PRO A 44 15.30 -10.15 -16.85
N SER A 45 14.20 -10.63 -17.43
CA SER A 45 13.40 -9.88 -18.41
C SER A 45 12.26 -9.12 -17.72
N ALA A 46 12.21 -7.80 -17.92
CA ALA A 46 11.11 -6.97 -17.43
C ALA A 46 9.78 -7.31 -18.10
N VAL A 47 9.80 -7.65 -19.40
CA VAL A 47 8.61 -8.09 -20.15
C VAL A 47 8.05 -9.38 -19.56
N GLU A 48 8.93 -10.34 -19.23
CA GLU A 48 8.52 -11.62 -18.63
C GLU A 48 7.98 -11.41 -17.22
N LEU A 49 8.57 -10.52 -16.42
CA LEU A 49 8.02 -10.15 -15.10
C LEU A 49 6.61 -9.58 -15.24
N VAL A 50 6.41 -8.63 -16.15
CA VAL A 50 5.11 -8.01 -16.37
C VAL A 50 4.08 -9.05 -16.83
N ALA A 51 4.43 -9.93 -17.78
CA ALA A 51 3.54 -10.98 -18.23
C ALA A 51 3.14 -11.91 -17.07
N CYS A 52 4.10 -12.32 -16.23
CA CYS A 52 3.86 -13.14 -15.05
C CYS A 52 2.92 -12.42 -14.05
N GLN A 53 3.18 -11.15 -13.77
CA GLN A 53 2.36 -10.35 -12.84
C GLN A 53 0.94 -10.12 -13.37
N LEU A 54 0.76 -9.87 -14.66
CA LEU A 54 -0.57 -9.70 -15.25
C LEU A 54 -1.37 -11.02 -15.24
N LEU A 55 -0.74 -12.17 -15.55
CA LEU A 55 -1.41 -13.48 -15.50
C LEU A 55 -1.79 -13.86 -14.07
N ALA A 56 -0.86 -13.71 -13.11
CA ALA A 56 -1.14 -13.93 -11.70
C ALA A 56 -2.19 -12.92 -11.19
N GLY A 57 -2.14 -11.67 -11.65
CA GLY A 57 -3.11 -10.62 -11.36
C GLY A 57 -4.52 -10.95 -11.86
N ALA A 58 -4.67 -11.48 -13.08
CA ALA A 58 -5.95 -11.92 -13.60
C ALA A 58 -6.56 -13.05 -12.74
N LEU A 59 -5.75 -14.04 -12.38
CA LEU A 59 -6.17 -15.12 -11.50
C LEU A 59 -6.54 -14.62 -10.10
N TYR A 60 -5.78 -13.67 -9.57
CA TYR A 60 -6.08 -12.98 -8.31
C TYR A 60 -7.40 -12.22 -8.37
N LEU A 61 -7.69 -11.47 -9.44
CA LEU A 61 -8.98 -10.77 -9.60
C LEU A 61 -10.14 -11.74 -9.65
N LEU A 62 -10.00 -12.90 -10.33
CA LEU A 62 -11.00 -13.96 -10.29
C LEU A 62 -11.26 -14.48 -8.87
N ALA A 63 -10.19 -14.67 -8.08
CA ALA A 63 -10.31 -15.08 -6.68
C ALA A 63 -11.02 -14.00 -5.84
N VAL A 64 -10.70 -12.73 -6.05
CA VAL A 64 -11.35 -11.60 -5.35
C VAL A 64 -12.84 -11.54 -5.68
N VAL A 65 -13.19 -11.60 -6.96
CA VAL A 65 -14.62 -11.64 -7.38
C VAL A 65 -15.34 -12.82 -6.76
N ALA A 66 -14.73 -14.02 -6.77
CA ALA A 66 -15.32 -15.22 -6.21
C ALA A 66 -15.52 -15.12 -4.68
N VAL A 67 -14.55 -14.59 -3.92
CA VAL A 67 -14.64 -14.49 -2.46
C VAL A 67 -15.65 -13.42 -2.02
N LEU A 68 -15.84 -12.38 -2.82
CA LEU A 68 -16.81 -11.31 -2.54
C LEU A 68 -18.25 -11.73 -2.86
N ARG A 69 -18.45 -12.53 -3.93
CA ARG A 69 -19.78 -12.97 -4.38
C ARG A 69 -20.27 -14.22 -3.70
N SER A 70 -19.40 -15.06 -3.17
CA SER A 70 -19.79 -16.37 -2.61
C SER A 70 -19.65 -16.40 -1.09
N PRO A 71 -20.66 -16.92 -0.35
CA PRO A 71 -20.50 -17.22 1.06
C PRO A 71 -19.51 -18.37 1.31
N ARG A 72 -19.22 -19.19 0.28
CA ARG A 72 -18.32 -20.33 0.33
C ARG A 72 -16.96 -19.93 -0.26
N GLY A 73 -16.04 -19.48 0.61
CA GLY A 73 -14.66 -19.12 0.25
C GLY A 73 -13.63 -19.98 0.97
N PRO A 74 -12.33 -19.70 0.77
CA PRO A 74 -11.27 -20.38 1.49
C PRO A 74 -11.38 -20.11 2.99
N SER A 75 -10.93 -21.08 3.82
CA SER A 75 -10.83 -20.86 5.26
C SER A 75 -9.80 -19.77 5.56
N TRP A 76 -9.95 -19.12 6.71
CA TRP A 76 -8.96 -18.14 7.18
C TRP A 76 -7.54 -18.72 7.23
N ARG A 77 -7.39 -19.98 7.66
CA ARG A 77 -6.09 -20.68 7.69
C ARG A 77 -5.52 -20.86 6.28
N ALA A 78 -6.36 -21.19 5.28
CA ALA A 78 -5.93 -21.31 3.90
C ALA A 78 -5.49 -19.94 3.32
N VAL A 79 -6.18 -18.86 3.66
CA VAL A 79 -5.79 -17.49 3.26
C VAL A 79 -4.39 -17.16 3.77
N LEU A 80 -4.14 -17.40 5.06
CA LEU A 80 -2.82 -17.18 5.67
C LEU A 80 -1.74 -18.08 5.09
N PHE A 81 -2.03 -19.37 4.94
CA PHE A 81 -1.07 -20.35 4.47
C PHE A 81 -0.58 -20.06 3.04
N VAL A 82 -1.49 -19.82 2.10
CA VAL A 82 -1.12 -19.49 0.70
C VAL A 82 -0.36 -18.16 0.65
N GLY A 83 -0.81 -17.14 1.40
CA GLY A 83 -0.12 -15.87 1.51
C GLY A 83 1.31 -16.01 2.05
N LEU A 84 1.49 -16.82 3.11
CA LEU A 84 2.81 -17.11 3.68
C LEU A 84 3.71 -17.86 2.68
N VAL A 85 3.21 -18.95 2.07
CA VAL A 85 4.00 -19.76 1.14
C VAL A 85 4.46 -18.93 -0.07
N ALA A 86 3.61 -18.07 -0.63
CA ALA A 86 3.97 -17.19 -1.72
C ALA A 86 5.15 -16.25 -1.33
N ARG A 87 5.16 -15.71 -0.10
CA ARG A 87 6.28 -14.87 0.40
C ARG A 87 7.54 -15.70 0.62
N LEU A 88 7.43 -16.89 1.19
CA LEU A 88 8.58 -17.76 1.43
C LEU A 88 9.26 -18.21 0.14
N ILE A 89 8.51 -18.41 -0.94
CA ILE A 89 9.07 -18.71 -2.27
C ILE A 89 9.96 -17.55 -2.74
N LEU A 90 9.53 -16.28 -2.57
CA LEU A 90 10.25 -15.12 -3.08
C LEU A 90 11.30 -14.56 -2.10
N LEU A 91 11.22 -14.93 -0.82
CA LEU A 91 12.13 -14.39 0.21
C LEU A 91 13.62 -14.57 -0.13
N PRO A 92 14.12 -15.74 -0.59
CA PRO A 92 15.54 -15.95 -0.87
C PRO A 92 16.02 -15.34 -2.20
N THR A 93 15.15 -14.70 -2.98
CA THR A 93 15.49 -14.17 -4.31
C THR A 93 16.21 -12.82 -4.23
N THR A 94 16.95 -12.47 -5.29
CA THR A 94 17.42 -11.09 -5.49
C THR A 94 16.26 -10.19 -5.91
N PRO A 95 16.27 -8.89 -5.52
CA PRO A 95 15.28 -7.93 -6.00
C PRO A 95 15.26 -7.84 -7.52
N LEU A 96 14.05 -7.89 -8.11
CA LEU A 96 13.82 -7.72 -9.54
C LEU A 96 13.51 -6.25 -9.84
N PHE A 97 14.38 -5.59 -10.59
CA PHE A 97 14.22 -4.20 -11.05
C PHE A 97 14.01 -3.21 -9.91
N ASP A 98 14.78 -3.39 -8.82
CA ASP A 98 14.72 -2.55 -7.63
C ASP A 98 16.04 -2.58 -6.86
N ASP A 99 16.40 -1.46 -6.22
CA ASP A 99 17.65 -1.29 -5.47
C ASP A 99 17.46 -0.68 -4.06
N ASP A 100 16.23 -0.32 -3.68
CA ASP A 100 15.91 0.35 -2.41
C ASP A 100 16.45 -0.41 -1.19
N ILE A 101 16.40 -1.75 -1.19
CA ILE A 101 16.85 -2.56 -0.07
C ILE A 101 18.34 -2.40 0.23
N TYR A 102 19.16 -2.10 -0.78
CA TYR A 102 20.58 -1.84 -0.58
C TYR A 102 20.80 -0.50 0.14
N ARG A 103 19.90 0.45 -0.11
CA ARG A 103 19.86 1.72 0.61
C ARG A 103 19.52 1.51 2.08
N TYR A 104 18.55 0.67 2.41
CA TYR A 104 18.20 0.34 3.79
C TYR A 104 19.33 -0.34 4.54
N LEU A 105 20.01 -1.31 3.91
CA LEU A 105 21.19 -1.97 4.47
C LEU A 105 22.31 -0.98 4.75
N TRP A 106 22.57 -0.07 3.80
CA TRP A 106 23.58 0.97 3.92
C TRP A 106 23.27 1.95 5.06
N GLU A 107 22.09 2.52 5.08
CA GLU A 107 21.69 3.49 6.10
C GLU A 107 21.68 2.88 7.51
N GLY A 108 21.24 1.62 7.62
CA GLY A 108 21.34 0.86 8.87
C GLY A 108 22.78 0.67 9.33
N LYS A 109 23.71 0.39 8.42
CA LYS A 109 25.14 0.30 8.71
C LYS A 109 25.69 1.64 9.18
N VAL A 110 25.38 2.74 8.49
CA VAL A 110 25.84 4.09 8.84
C VAL A 110 25.39 4.48 10.26
N LEU A 111 24.09 4.32 10.56
CA LEU A 111 23.57 4.66 11.88
C LEU A 111 24.09 3.74 12.98
N ALA A 112 24.30 2.45 12.71
CA ALA A 112 24.87 1.51 13.66
C ALA A 112 26.34 1.85 14.04
N HIS A 113 27.05 2.61 13.20
CA HIS A 113 28.39 3.14 13.51
C HIS A 113 28.34 4.56 14.13
N GLY A 114 27.16 5.02 14.58
CA GLY A 114 27.00 6.31 15.25
C GLY A 114 26.98 7.52 14.29
N LEU A 115 26.91 7.31 12.98
CA LEU A 115 26.88 8.38 11.99
C LEU A 115 25.44 8.69 11.58
N ASN A 116 25.17 9.97 11.33
CA ASN A 116 23.81 10.46 11.02
C ASN A 116 23.51 10.38 9.51
N PRO A 117 22.60 9.48 9.04
CA PRO A 117 22.28 9.35 7.62
C PRO A 117 21.60 10.57 6.99
N PHE A 118 21.06 11.47 7.79
CA PHE A 118 20.51 12.75 7.30
C PHE A 118 21.60 13.77 6.99
N LEU A 119 22.75 13.65 7.64
CA LEU A 119 23.87 14.56 7.45
C LEU A 119 24.77 14.10 6.30
N TYR A 120 25.01 12.79 6.23
CA TYR A 120 25.96 12.20 5.28
C TYR A 120 25.24 11.38 4.21
N PRO A 121 25.21 11.83 2.93
CA PRO A 121 24.76 10.97 1.82
C PRO A 121 25.73 9.78 1.63
N PRO A 122 25.30 8.67 1.03
CA PRO A 122 26.16 7.48 0.82
C PRO A 122 27.49 7.77 0.10
N LEU A 123 27.53 8.84 -0.70
CA LEU A 123 28.71 9.25 -1.45
C LEU A 123 29.72 10.07 -0.60
N ALA A 124 29.33 10.51 0.61
CA ALA A 124 30.20 11.35 1.46
C ALA A 124 31.55 10.68 1.74
N GLU A 125 32.61 11.49 1.79
CA GLU A 125 33.99 10.99 2.03
C GLU A 125 34.14 10.42 3.43
N GLU A 126 33.42 10.96 4.41
CA GLU A 126 33.38 10.49 5.79
C GLU A 126 32.88 9.04 5.92
N LEU A 127 32.19 8.51 4.88
CA LEU A 127 31.62 7.17 4.87
C LEU A 127 32.44 6.16 4.05
N VAL A 128 33.58 6.54 3.48
CA VAL A 128 34.41 5.69 2.59
C VAL A 128 34.78 4.37 3.28
N PHE A 129 35.15 4.43 4.58
CA PHE A 129 35.55 3.24 5.34
C PHE A 129 34.43 2.22 5.60
N LEU A 130 33.18 2.61 5.38
CA LEU A 130 32.02 1.72 5.50
C LEU A 130 31.64 1.05 4.19
N ARG A 131 32.18 1.50 3.04
CA ARG A 131 31.76 0.99 1.72
C ARG A 131 32.12 -0.48 1.56
N ASP A 132 31.17 -1.24 1.07
CA ASP A 132 31.27 -2.68 0.78
C ASP A 132 30.63 -3.00 -0.57
N ALA A 133 30.53 -4.27 -0.94
CA ALA A 133 29.93 -4.71 -2.19
C ALA A 133 28.45 -4.27 -2.35
N ASN A 134 27.68 -4.13 -1.25
CA ASN A 134 26.30 -3.65 -1.30
C ASN A 134 26.22 -2.16 -1.62
N TRP A 135 27.23 -1.37 -1.20
CA TRP A 135 27.27 0.07 -1.47
C TRP A 135 27.25 0.39 -2.97
N THR A 136 27.87 -0.43 -3.81
CA THR A 136 27.88 -0.22 -5.27
C THR A 136 26.49 -0.32 -5.91
N ARG A 137 25.52 -0.87 -5.17
CA ARG A 137 24.12 -1.06 -5.60
C ARG A 137 23.17 -0.02 -4.97
N VAL A 138 23.68 0.92 -4.17
CA VAL A 138 22.86 1.98 -3.57
C VAL A 138 22.47 2.99 -4.63
N GLY A 139 21.17 3.09 -4.91
CA GLY A 139 20.61 4.09 -5.82
C GLY A 139 20.81 5.51 -5.30
N TYR A 140 21.10 6.47 -6.18
CA TYR A 140 21.22 7.91 -5.89
C TYR A 140 22.15 8.22 -4.69
N PRO A 141 23.40 7.76 -4.69
CA PRO A 141 24.29 7.86 -3.53
C PRO A 141 24.66 9.29 -3.12
N GLN A 142 24.40 10.29 -3.98
CA GLN A 142 24.61 11.72 -3.72
C GLN A 142 23.51 12.35 -2.83
N ILE A 143 22.39 11.66 -2.62
CA ILE A 143 21.23 12.18 -1.86
C ILE A 143 21.25 11.56 -0.46
N SER A 144 21.12 12.39 0.59
CA SER A 144 20.93 11.93 1.97
C SER A 144 19.60 11.19 2.13
N THR A 145 19.40 10.54 3.28
CA THR A 145 18.21 9.70 3.47
C THR A 145 16.89 10.44 3.28
N ILE A 146 15.92 9.73 2.68
CA ILE A 146 14.52 10.14 2.57
C ILE A 146 13.62 9.45 3.63
N TYR A 147 14.19 8.48 4.37
CA TYR A 147 13.42 7.64 5.30
C TYR A 147 13.39 8.26 6.69
N PRO A 148 12.17 8.44 7.29
CA PRO A 148 12.01 9.02 8.61
C PRO A 148 12.67 8.20 9.75
N PRO A 149 12.77 8.78 10.96
CA PRO A 149 13.62 8.26 12.04
C PRO A 149 13.38 6.81 12.46
N LEU A 150 12.13 6.34 12.55
CA LEU A 150 11.86 4.95 12.96
C LEU A 150 12.36 3.93 11.93
N ALA A 151 12.30 4.29 10.65
CA ALA A 151 12.91 3.45 9.60
C ALA A 151 14.42 3.33 9.81
N GLN A 152 15.10 4.43 10.12
CA GLN A 152 16.53 4.44 10.42
C GLN A 152 16.88 3.56 11.62
N TYR A 153 16.13 3.67 12.71
CA TYR A 153 16.33 2.81 13.89
C TYR A 153 16.07 1.35 13.58
N LEU A 154 15.05 1.04 12.75
CA LEU A 154 14.78 -0.35 12.35
C LEU A 154 15.95 -0.91 11.53
N PHE A 155 16.47 -0.14 10.57
CA PHE A 155 17.61 -0.57 9.75
C PHE A 155 18.86 -0.78 10.61
N ALA A 156 19.16 0.14 11.52
CA ALA A 156 20.30 0.03 12.43
C ALA A 156 20.14 -1.15 13.39
N LEU A 157 18.95 -1.36 13.96
CA LEU A 157 18.67 -2.51 14.82
C LEU A 157 18.86 -3.83 14.08
N CYS A 158 18.36 -3.92 12.84
CA CYS A 158 18.58 -5.09 11.99
C CYS A 158 20.07 -5.35 11.77
N TYR A 159 20.85 -4.31 11.46
CA TYR A 159 22.30 -4.43 11.28
C TYR A 159 22.99 -4.93 12.56
N LEU A 160 22.68 -4.34 13.72
CA LEU A 160 23.24 -4.70 15.02
C LEU A 160 22.90 -6.14 15.45
N LEU A 161 21.69 -6.60 15.12
CA LEU A 161 21.23 -7.99 15.37
C LEU A 161 21.75 -9.00 14.34
N GLY A 162 22.61 -8.59 13.39
CA GLY A 162 23.20 -9.48 12.40
C GLY A 162 22.40 -9.68 11.12
N ALA A 163 21.26 -9.01 10.94
CA ALA A 163 20.50 -9.01 9.69
C ALA A 163 21.15 -8.09 8.64
N ARG A 164 22.34 -8.46 8.17
CA ARG A 164 23.20 -7.67 7.29
C ARG A 164 23.10 -8.08 5.81
N SER A 165 22.25 -9.02 5.47
CA SER A 165 22.02 -9.46 4.10
C SER A 165 20.64 -9.03 3.61
N VAL A 166 20.47 -8.96 2.28
CA VAL A 166 19.20 -8.68 1.62
C VAL A 166 18.10 -9.64 2.12
N VAL A 167 18.38 -10.94 2.18
CA VAL A 167 17.40 -11.94 2.62
C VAL A 167 16.99 -11.74 4.08
N ALA A 168 17.96 -11.44 4.95
CA ALA A 168 17.67 -11.24 6.37
C ALA A 168 16.82 -9.99 6.61
N LEU A 169 17.10 -8.86 5.93
CA LEU A 169 16.29 -7.65 6.05
C LEU A 169 14.89 -7.86 5.46
N LYS A 170 14.77 -8.52 4.30
CA LYS A 170 13.49 -8.91 3.72
C LYS A 170 12.66 -9.78 4.66
N ALA A 171 13.30 -10.71 5.39
CA ALA A 171 12.61 -11.56 6.37
C ALA A 171 11.96 -10.72 7.47
N VAL A 172 12.61 -9.66 7.95
CA VAL A 172 12.03 -8.71 8.91
C VAL A 172 10.78 -8.03 8.32
N PHE A 173 10.85 -7.55 7.08
CA PHE A 173 9.68 -6.90 6.44
C PHE A 173 8.54 -7.88 6.18
N VAL A 174 8.83 -9.12 5.82
CA VAL A 174 7.84 -10.20 5.68
C VAL A 174 7.19 -10.53 7.03
N LEU A 175 7.90 -10.44 8.16
CA LEU A 175 7.28 -10.61 9.48
C LEU A 175 6.24 -9.50 9.78
N PHE A 176 6.53 -8.24 9.43
CA PHE A 176 5.54 -7.16 9.52
C PHE A 176 4.36 -7.39 8.57
N ASP A 177 4.62 -7.88 7.36
CA ASP A 177 3.57 -8.22 6.37
C ASP A 177 2.65 -9.33 6.88
N LEU A 178 3.18 -10.38 7.51
CA LEU A 178 2.39 -11.40 8.20
C LEU A 178 1.58 -10.79 9.36
N GLY A 179 2.19 -9.85 10.11
CA GLY A 179 1.51 -9.05 11.12
C GLY A 179 0.31 -8.29 10.53
N ASN A 180 0.45 -7.71 9.35
CA ASN A 180 -0.63 -7.06 8.61
C ASN A 180 -1.76 -8.01 8.27
N MET A 181 -1.46 -9.21 7.78
CA MET A 181 -2.49 -10.23 7.51
C MET A 181 -3.28 -10.57 8.78
N LEU A 182 -2.58 -10.74 9.92
CA LEU A 182 -3.24 -11.03 11.19
C LEU A 182 -4.09 -9.87 11.70
N LEU A 183 -3.60 -8.63 11.59
CA LEU A 183 -4.35 -7.42 11.94
C LEU A 183 -5.61 -7.27 11.07
N LEU A 184 -5.51 -7.53 9.76
CA LEU A 184 -6.65 -7.51 8.85
C LEU A 184 -7.73 -8.53 9.27
N GLY A 185 -7.33 -9.75 9.63
CA GLY A 185 -8.27 -10.74 10.15
C GLY A 185 -8.99 -10.30 11.43
N ARG A 186 -8.26 -9.59 12.32
CA ARG A 186 -8.84 -9.01 13.55
C ARG A 186 -9.78 -7.84 13.26
N LEU A 187 -9.37 -6.92 12.39
CA LEU A 187 -10.17 -5.77 11.97
C LEU A 187 -11.45 -6.19 11.27
N LEU A 188 -11.37 -7.14 10.31
CA LEU A 188 -12.54 -7.69 9.64
C LEU A 188 -13.52 -8.32 10.65
N GLY A 189 -12.98 -9.06 11.64
CA GLY A 189 -13.81 -9.62 12.71
C GLY A 189 -14.50 -8.55 13.56
N LEU A 190 -13.80 -7.48 13.97
CA LEU A 190 -14.38 -6.35 14.71
C LEU A 190 -15.49 -5.65 13.93
N LEU A 191 -15.33 -5.51 12.62
CA LEU A 191 -16.28 -4.87 11.72
C LEU A 191 -17.37 -5.83 11.19
N LYS A 192 -17.45 -7.05 11.75
CA LYS A 192 -18.40 -8.10 11.35
C LYS A 192 -18.34 -8.42 9.85
N ARG A 193 -17.16 -8.32 9.24
CA ARG A 193 -16.89 -8.69 7.86
C ARG A 193 -16.24 -10.08 7.80
N PRO A 194 -16.44 -10.84 6.72
CA PRO A 194 -15.84 -12.16 6.57
C PRO A 194 -14.30 -12.08 6.56
N ARG A 195 -13.62 -12.77 7.48
CA ARG A 195 -12.14 -12.77 7.55
C ARG A 195 -11.47 -13.23 6.25
N ARG A 196 -12.15 -14.05 5.43
CA ARG A 196 -11.66 -14.47 4.11
C ARG A 196 -11.44 -13.32 3.12
N TRP A 197 -12.04 -12.13 3.35
CA TRP A 197 -11.80 -10.95 2.52
C TRP A 197 -10.36 -10.44 2.64
N ALA A 198 -9.63 -10.81 3.69
CA ALA A 198 -8.18 -10.55 3.77
C ALA A 198 -7.38 -11.23 2.64
N LEU A 199 -7.99 -12.17 1.87
CA LEU A 199 -7.41 -12.68 0.64
C LEU A 199 -7.00 -11.56 -0.32
N ILE A 200 -7.75 -10.45 -0.37
CA ILE A 200 -7.46 -9.27 -1.21
C ILE A 200 -6.03 -8.75 -0.95
N TYR A 201 -5.59 -8.77 0.30
CA TYR A 201 -4.21 -8.41 0.66
C TYR A 201 -3.27 -9.62 0.56
N ALA A 202 -3.66 -10.72 1.21
CA ALA A 202 -2.77 -11.86 1.44
C ALA A 202 -2.35 -12.58 0.14
N TRP A 203 -3.23 -12.65 -0.86
CA TRP A 203 -3.00 -13.36 -2.12
C TRP A 203 -2.62 -12.42 -3.27
N SER A 204 -2.44 -11.11 -3.00
CA SER A 204 -2.03 -10.14 -4.02
C SER A 204 -0.63 -10.48 -4.57
N PRO A 205 -0.49 -10.72 -5.88
CA PRO A 205 0.82 -10.92 -6.51
C PRO A 205 1.71 -9.68 -6.37
N LEU A 206 1.11 -8.48 -6.44
CA LEU A 206 1.79 -7.21 -6.24
C LEU A 206 2.45 -7.15 -4.84
N ALA A 207 1.66 -7.34 -3.76
CA ALA A 207 2.21 -7.33 -2.40
C ALA A 207 3.29 -8.40 -2.20
N THR A 208 3.11 -9.58 -2.78
CA THR A 208 4.08 -10.67 -2.69
C THR A 208 5.41 -10.30 -3.36
N LYS A 209 5.36 -9.71 -4.57
CA LYS A 209 6.55 -9.23 -5.29
C LYS A 209 7.21 -8.08 -4.54
N GLU A 210 6.46 -7.05 -4.15
CA GLU A 210 7.04 -5.84 -3.58
C GLU A 210 7.63 -6.07 -2.18
N PHE A 211 7.03 -6.95 -1.38
CA PHE A 211 7.47 -7.15 0.00
C PHE A 211 8.48 -8.30 0.15
N ALA A 212 8.28 -9.41 -0.56
CA ALA A 212 9.15 -10.57 -0.41
C ALA A 212 10.24 -10.69 -1.47
N ASN A 213 10.06 -10.16 -2.69
CA ASN A 213 11.12 -10.12 -3.70
C ASN A 213 11.92 -8.81 -3.59
N SER A 214 11.29 -7.63 -3.75
CA SER A 214 11.97 -6.33 -3.68
C SER A 214 12.43 -5.97 -2.27
N GLY A 215 11.62 -6.27 -1.26
CA GLY A 215 11.94 -5.94 0.14
C GLY A 215 11.64 -4.48 0.47
N HIS A 216 10.52 -3.94 -0.01
CA HIS A 216 10.10 -2.60 0.34
C HIS A 216 9.63 -2.47 1.78
N LEU A 217 9.76 -1.27 2.34
CA LEU A 217 9.48 -0.92 3.73
C LEU A 217 7.98 -0.78 4.06
N GLU A 218 7.11 -0.77 3.05
CA GLU A 218 5.66 -0.58 3.15
C GLU A 218 4.97 -1.44 4.23
N PRO A 219 5.29 -2.73 4.39
CA PRO A 219 4.67 -3.56 5.42
C PRO A 219 4.84 -3.02 6.83
N VAL A 220 5.97 -2.37 7.12
CA VAL A 220 6.23 -1.77 8.44
C VAL A 220 5.32 -0.58 8.68
N MET A 221 5.22 0.33 7.73
CA MET A 221 4.30 1.47 7.79
C MET A 221 2.85 1.00 7.91
N LEU A 222 2.42 0.07 7.06
CA LEU A 222 1.06 -0.47 7.05
C LEU A 222 0.71 -1.16 8.37
N PHE A 223 1.67 -1.85 9.01
CA PHE A 223 1.48 -2.48 10.32
C PHE A 223 1.08 -1.46 11.38
N PHE A 224 1.75 -0.33 11.41
CA PHE A 224 1.42 0.72 12.36
C PHE A 224 0.14 1.48 11.98
N VAL A 225 -0.17 1.68 10.71
CA VAL A 225 -1.46 2.27 10.27
C VAL A 225 -2.63 1.35 10.63
N LEU A 226 -2.54 0.06 10.33
CA LEU A 226 -3.57 -0.93 10.68
C LEU A 226 -3.66 -1.13 12.20
N GLY A 227 -2.52 -1.08 12.90
CA GLY A 227 -2.44 -1.10 14.35
C GLY A 227 -3.18 0.10 14.96
N ALA A 228 -2.97 1.30 14.42
CA ALA A 228 -3.69 2.50 14.84
C ALA A 228 -5.20 2.36 14.61
N ALA A 229 -5.62 1.86 13.45
CA ALA A 229 -7.03 1.63 13.16
C ALA A 229 -7.66 0.58 14.11
N TRP A 230 -6.95 -0.51 14.39
CA TRP A 230 -7.41 -1.55 15.30
C TRP A 230 -7.54 -1.06 16.74
N LEU A 231 -6.54 -0.32 17.24
CA LEU A 231 -6.55 0.27 18.59
C LEU A 231 -7.64 1.33 18.71
N TRP A 232 -7.81 2.19 17.70
CA TRP A 232 -8.89 3.18 17.66
C TRP A 232 -10.27 2.53 17.72
N LEU A 233 -10.53 1.49 16.94
CA LEU A 233 -11.82 0.80 16.96
C LEU A 233 -12.12 0.12 18.30
N ARG A 234 -11.10 -0.23 19.09
CA ARG A 234 -11.26 -0.83 20.42
C ARG A 234 -11.37 0.20 21.54
N ALA A 235 -10.58 1.27 21.46
CA ALA A 235 -10.46 2.24 22.54
C ALA A 235 -10.19 3.64 21.98
N ARG A 236 -11.24 4.32 21.52
CA ARG A 236 -11.16 5.59 20.78
C ARG A 236 -10.35 6.70 21.45
N ARG A 237 -10.32 6.77 22.78
CA ARG A 237 -9.63 7.82 23.55
C ARG A 237 -8.27 7.38 24.09
N ALA A 238 -7.85 6.13 23.85
CA ALA A 238 -6.58 5.64 24.34
C ALA A 238 -5.40 6.25 23.54
N PRO A 239 -4.28 6.60 24.17
CA PRO A 239 -3.13 7.19 23.48
C PRO A 239 -2.45 6.24 22.49
N TRP A 240 -2.64 4.94 22.68
CA TRP A 240 -1.95 3.87 21.94
C TRP A 240 -2.15 3.94 20.43
N TRP A 241 -3.35 4.30 19.95
CA TRP A 241 -3.56 4.43 18.52
C TRP A 241 -2.83 5.65 17.94
N GLY A 242 -2.73 6.75 18.70
CA GLY A 242 -1.95 7.91 18.31
C GLY A 242 -0.46 7.59 18.25
N LEU A 243 0.07 6.85 19.24
CA LEU A 243 1.46 6.38 19.21
C LEU A 243 1.72 5.46 18.01
N SER A 244 0.80 4.54 17.71
CA SER A 244 0.91 3.69 16.51
C SER A 244 0.89 4.51 15.22
N PHE A 245 0.04 5.55 15.14
CA PHE A 245 0.01 6.48 14.01
C PHE A 245 1.34 7.26 13.88
N GLY A 246 1.87 7.76 15.00
CA GLY A 246 3.18 8.44 15.03
C GLY A 246 4.33 7.52 14.61
N ALA A 247 4.28 6.24 14.99
CA ALA A 247 5.22 5.25 14.50
C ALA A 247 5.10 5.04 12.98
N ALA A 248 3.88 4.96 12.41
CA ALA A 248 3.67 4.88 10.97
C ALA A 248 4.27 6.10 10.24
N LEU A 249 4.03 7.30 10.76
CA LEU A 249 4.59 8.56 10.23
C LEU A 249 6.12 8.56 10.30
N SER A 250 6.68 7.96 11.35
CA SER A 250 8.13 7.83 11.54
C SER A 250 8.78 6.75 10.68
N VAL A 251 7.99 5.97 9.92
CA VAL A 251 8.48 5.01 8.90
C VAL A 251 8.42 5.62 7.50
N LYS A 252 7.30 6.24 7.14
CA LYS A 252 7.08 6.96 5.87
C LYS A 252 6.15 8.16 6.08
N PRO A 253 6.26 9.26 5.32
CA PRO A 253 5.47 10.47 5.56
C PRO A 253 4.00 10.35 5.08
N VAL A 254 3.67 9.41 4.20
CA VAL A 254 2.33 9.28 3.60
C VAL A 254 1.18 9.14 4.62
N PRO A 255 1.34 8.52 5.81
CA PRO A 255 0.29 8.51 6.82
C PRO A 255 -0.17 9.90 7.28
N LEU A 256 0.64 10.96 7.08
CA LEU A 256 0.24 12.34 7.40
C LEU A 256 -1.05 12.75 6.67
N LEU A 257 -1.28 12.24 5.46
CA LEU A 257 -2.52 12.46 4.70
C LEU A 257 -3.77 11.92 5.41
N LEU A 258 -3.60 10.95 6.31
CA LEU A 258 -4.68 10.36 7.10
C LEU A 258 -4.91 11.09 8.44
N ALA A 259 -4.04 12.04 8.81
CA ALA A 259 -4.15 12.78 10.07
C ALA A 259 -5.49 13.49 10.26
N PRO A 260 -6.11 14.15 9.25
CA PRO A 260 -7.42 14.76 9.39
C PRO A 260 -8.51 13.73 9.75
N LEU A 261 -8.45 12.52 9.17
CA LEU A 261 -9.39 11.43 9.49
C LEU A 261 -9.18 10.93 10.91
N PHE A 262 -7.94 10.68 11.33
CA PHE A 262 -7.64 10.28 12.71
C PHE A 262 -8.02 11.36 13.73
N TRP A 263 -7.81 12.63 13.40
CA TRP A 263 -8.32 13.74 14.23
C TRP A 263 -9.84 13.65 14.40
N ARG A 264 -10.57 13.50 13.29
CA ARG A 264 -12.04 13.48 13.29
C ARG A 264 -12.61 12.33 14.10
N VAL A 265 -12.02 11.14 13.99
CA VAL A 265 -12.56 9.91 14.60
C VAL A 265 -12.03 9.66 16.01
N GLY A 266 -10.85 10.16 16.37
CA GLY A 266 -10.18 9.85 17.63
C GLY A 266 -9.83 11.06 18.50
N GLY A 267 -9.88 12.28 17.93
CA GLY A 267 -9.61 13.54 18.62
C GLY A 267 -8.15 13.97 18.60
N GLY A 268 -7.96 15.30 18.69
CA GLY A 268 -6.65 15.95 18.57
C GLY A 268 -5.65 15.57 19.66
N ARG A 269 -6.14 15.32 20.91
CA ARG A 269 -5.26 14.94 22.02
C ARG A 269 -4.50 13.65 21.76
N THR A 270 -5.17 12.66 21.18
CA THR A 270 -4.53 11.37 20.88
C THR A 270 -3.60 11.47 19.68
N LEU A 271 -3.96 12.28 18.66
CA LEU A 271 -3.08 12.57 17.54
C LEU A 271 -1.79 13.28 18.02
N ALA A 272 -1.90 14.18 19.03
CA ALA A 272 -0.74 14.86 19.61
C ALA A 272 0.29 13.87 20.20
N TRP A 273 -0.14 12.76 20.82
CA TRP A 273 0.77 11.68 21.26
C TRP A 273 1.59 11.10 20.11
N GLY A 274 0.97 10.93 18.94
CA GLY A 274 1.68 10.45 17.74
C GLY A 274 2.71 11.46 17.24
N LEU A 275 2.34 12.74 17.17
CA LEU A 275 3.25 13.80 16.77
C LEU A 275 4.41 13.99 17.78
N MET A 276 4.15 13.84 19.09
CA MET A 276 5.19 13.85 20.11
C MET A 276 6.15 12.66 19.95
N LEU A 277 5.63 11.46 19.63
CA LEU A 277 6.49 10.32 19.34
C LEU A 277 7.37 10.58 18.11
N PHE A 278 6.78 11.10 17.03
CA PHE A 278 7.54 11.46 15.82
C PHE A 278 8.64 12.47 16.15
N ALA A 279 8.34 13.54 16.91
CA ALA A 279 9.29 14.53 17.33
C ALA A 279 10.40 13.92 18.21
N ALA A 280 10.03 13.10 19.20
CA ALA A 280 10.99 12.44 20.09
C ALA A 280 11.96 11.52 19.33
N LEU A 281 11.46 10.74 18.37
CA LEU A 281 12.29 9.89 17.51
C LEU A 281 13.18 10.69 16.57
N SER A 282 12.78 11.91 16.19
CA SER A 282 13.57 12.82 15.33
C SER A 282 14.68 13.55 16.10
N LEU A 283 14.57 13.68 17.41
CA LEU A 283 15.45 14.51 18.25
C LEU A 283 16.94 14.13 18.14
N PRO A 284 17.34 12.82 18.16
CA PRO A 284 18.74 12.43 17.99
C PRO A 284 19.36 12.82 16.64
N PHE A 285 18.52 13.09 15.63
CA PHE A 285 18.97 13.53 14.31
C PHE A 285 18.95 15.06 14.13
N ALA A 286 18.52 15.82 15.15
CA ALA A 286 18.35 17.27 15.07
C ALA A 286 19.67 18.02 14.74
N GLY A 287 20.84 17.43 15.04
CA GLY A 287 22.14 17.96 14.63
C GLY A 287 22.31 18.12 13.10
N ALA A 288 21.49 17.45 12.28
CA ALA A 288 21.45 17.68 10.83
C ALA A 288 20.80 19.02 10.44
N GLY A 289 20.06 19.67 11.36
CA GLY A 289 19.41 20.96 11.10
C GLY A 289 18.50 20.92 9.87
N ARG A 290 18.73 21.80 8.91
CA ARG A 290 17.96 21.86 7.65
C ARG A 290 18.17 20.63 6.76
N LEU A 291 19.28 19.92 6.91
CA LEU A 291 19.58 18.71 6.13
C LEU A 291 18.66 17.54 6.49
N LEU A 292 18.00 17.58 7.66
CA LEU A 292 17.00 16.58 8.06
C LEU A 292 15.90 16.36 6.99
N LEU A 293 15.57 17.40 6.23
CA LEU A 293 14.54 17.35 5.20
C LEU A 293 15.11 17.38 3.77
N SER A 294 16.43 17.47 3.59
CA SER A 294 17.05 17.67 2.28
C SER A 294 16.76 16.53 1.30
N GLY A 295 16.88 15.28 1.73
CA GLY A 295 16.56 14.12 0.91
C GLY A 295 15.09 14.07 0.52
N THR A 296 14.18 14.27 1.49
CA THR A 296 12.73 14.31 1.23
C THR A 296 12.35 15.47 0.31
N ALA A 297 12.97 16.65 0.48
CA ALA A 297 12.75 17.81 -0.39
C ALA A 297 13.25 17.54 -1.81
N ALA A 298 14.42 16.91 -1.97
CA ALA A 298 14.95 16.51 -3.27
C ALA A 298 14.01 15.51 -3.96
N TYR A 299 13.54 14.49 -3.23
CA TYR A 299 12.57 13.54 -3.74
C TYR A 299 11.28 14.25 -4.19
N ALA A 300 10.69 15.07 -3.34
CA ALA A 300 9.46 15.79 -3.65
C ALA A 300 9.60 16.74 -4.84
N ARG A 301 10.81 17.27 -5.09
CA ARG A 301 11.07 18.22 -6.17
C ARG A 301 11.37 17.57 -7.51
N TYR A 302 12.15 16.50 -7.52
CA TYR A 302 12.76 15.99 -8.75
C TYR A 302 12.19 14.65 -9.23
N TRP A 303 11.65 13.80 -8.32
CA TRP A 303 11.16 12.49 -8.73
C TRP A 303 9.87 12.58 -9.53
N THR A 304 9.85 11.92 -10.67
CA THR A 304 8.66 11.71 -11.49
C THR A 304 8.78 10.34 -12.13
N PHE A 305 7.84 9.46 -11.84
CA PHE A 305 7.78 8.11 -12.37
C PHE A 305 6.34 7.67 -12.51
N ASN A 306 5.94 7.20 -13.70
CA ASN A 306 4.62 6.66 -13.99
C ASN A 306 3.44 7.53 -13.50
N PRO A 307 3.43 8.87 -13.74
CA PRO A 307 2.37 9.74 -13.25
C PRO A 307 1.06 9.48 -14.01
N SER A 308 -0.07 9.59 -13.28
CA SER A 308 -1.42 9.48 -13.81
C SER A 308 -2.01 10.88 -14.11
N ALA A 309 -3.05 11.33 -13.39
CA ALA A 309 -3.62 12.66 -13.58
C ALA A 309 -2.62 13.80 -13.33
N PHE A 310 -1.57 13.59 -12.55
CA PHE A 310 -0.48 14.55 -12.43
C PHE A 310 0.17 14.89 -13.76
N ALA A 311 0.25 13.95 -14.73
CA ALA A 311 0.80 14.22 -16.05
C ALA A 311 0.04 15.32 -16.78
N LEU A 312 -1.29 15.42 -16.59
CA LEU A 312 -2.12 16.49 -17.17
C LEU A 312 -1.79 17.85 -16.54
N LEU A 313 -1.60 17.91 -15.22
CA LEU A 313 -1.20 19.13 -14.51
C LEU A 313 0.19 19.59 -14.95
N ALA A 314 1.13 18.65 -15.07
CA ALA A 314 2.48 18.93 -15.56
C ALA A 314 2.47 19.42 -17.02
N ARG A 315 1.64 18.82 -17.87
CA ARG A 315 1.46 19.26 -19.27
C ARG A 315 0.88 20.66 -19.34
N LEU A 316 -0.15 20.96 -18.55
CA LEU A 316 -0.73 22.29 -18.48
C LEU A 316 0.30 23.33 -18.03
N GLN A 317 1.08 23.04 -16.98
CA GLN A 317 2.18 23.90 -16.53
C GLN A 317 3.18 24.17 -17.65
N SER A 318 3.57 23.14 -18.40
CA SER A 318 4.50 23.28 -19.54
C SER A 318 3.94 24.15 -20.65
N VAL A 319 2.66 23.99 -21.01
CA VAL A 319 1.98 24.80 -22.05
C VAL A 319 1.88 26.28 -21.63
N LEU A 320 1.68 26.53 -20.34
CA LEU A 320 1.61 27.89 -19.77
C LEU A 320 3.00 28.52 -19.54
N HIS A 321 4.10 27.81 -19.85
CA HIS A 321 5.49 28.24 -19.64
C HIS A 321 5.77 28.75 -18.22
N VAL A 322 5.16 28.09 -17.19
CA VAL A 322 5.34 28.50 -15.79
C VAL A 322 6.52 27.73 -15.18
N GLU A 323 7.55 28.46 -14.75
CA GLU A 323 8.75 27.88 -14.12
C GLU A 323 8.53 27.38 -12.68
N LEU A 324 7.57 27.98 -11.95
CA LEU A 324 7.23 27.59 -10.59
C LEU A 324 6.61 26.17 -10.58
N PRO A 325 6.83 25.35 -9.53
CA PRO A 325 6.32 23.99 -9.46
C PRO A 325 4.81 23.92 -9.18
N LEU A 326 3.99 24.64 -9.95
CA LEU A 326 2.55 24.80 -9.72
C LEU A 326 1.81 23.47 -9.83
N ALA A 327 2.21 22.57 -10.74
CA ALA A 327 1.58 21.26 -10.87
C ALA A 327 1.68 20.43 -9.57
N ARG A 328 2.86 20.46 -8.90
CA ARG A 328 3.07 19.76 -7.62
C ARG A 328 2.29 20.42 -6.47
N ALA A 329 2.28 21.75 -6.45
CA ALA A 329 1.51 22.50 -5.46
C ALA A 329 -0.01 22.27 -5.63
N ALA A 330 -0.52 22.31 -6.87
CA ALA A 330 -1.92 22.01 -7.16
C ALA A 330 -2.31 20.59 -6.76
N ALA A 331 -1.49 19.60 -7.11
CA ALA A 331 -1.71 18.21 -6.70
C ALA A 331 -1.77 18.08 -5.16
N ALA A 332 -0.82 18.67 -4.45
CA ALA A 332 -0.78 18.65 -2.99
C ALA A 332 -2.01 19.32 -2.36
N LEU A 333 -2.45 20.47 -2.89
CA LEU A 333 -3.65 21.18 -2.44
C LEU A 333 -4.93 20.36 -2.68
N ILE A 334 -5.06 19.71 -3.85
CA ILE A 334 -6.21 18.87 -4.15
C ILE A 334 -6.24 17.65 -3.19
N VAL A 335 -5.11 16.97 -2.98
CA VAL A 335 -5.02 15.82 -2.08
C VAL A 335 -5.31 16.24 -0.63
N GLY A 336 -4.72 17.34 -0.15
CA GLY A 336 -4.95 17.87 1.20
C GLY A 336 -6.39 18.33 1.40
N GLY A 337 -6.94 19.05 0.42
CA GLY A 337 -8.35 19.48 0.42
C GLY A 337 -9.31 18.29 0.44
N TYR A 338 -9.02 17.23 -0.34
CA TYR A 338 -9.81 16.01 -0.32
C TYR A 338 -9.72 15.28 1.03
N ALA A 339 -8.53 15.22 1.64
CA ALA A 339 -8.37 14.61 2.98
C ALA A 339 -9.19 15.35 4.04
N LEU A 340 -9.20 16.67 4.01
CA LEU A 340 -10.03 17.49 4.89
C LEU A 340 -11.53 17.33 4.63
N PHE A 341 -11.95 17.26 3.36
CA PHE A 341 -13.32 16.98 2.98
C PHE A 341 -13.76 15.60 3.46
N ALA A 342 -12.97 14.57 3.19
CA ALA A 342 -13.25 13.20 3.65
C ALA A 342 -13.37 13.12 5.18
N ALA A 343 -12.52 13.84 5.92
CA ALA A 343 -12.60 13.92 7.38
C ALA A 343 -13.89 14.59 7.87
N ARG A 344 -14.42 15.58 7.15
CA ARG A 344 -15.68 16.26 7.51
C ARG A 344 -16.92 15.39 7.25
N THR A 345 -16.88 14.54 6.23
CA THR A 345 -18.01 13.71 5.81
C THR A 345 -18.10 12.37 6.53
N VAL A 346 -17.00 11.91 7.14
CA VAL A 346 -16.98 10.65 7.89
C VAL A 346 -17.66 10.80 9.24
N GLU A 347 -18.60 9.89 9.52
CA GLU A 347 -19.15 9.72 10.86
C GLU A 347 -18.12 9.04 11.78
N ALA A 348 -17.86 9.66 12.94
CA ALA A 348 -16.85 9.13 13.87
C ALA A 348 -17.18 7.73 14.41
N ALA A 349 -18.47 7.31 14.35
CA ALA A 349 -18.93 5.99 14.79
C ALA A 349 -18.74 4.90 13.72
N ASP A 350 -18.69 5.27 12.44
CA ASP A 350 -18.62 4.33 11.32
C ASP A 350 -17.17 3.92 11.02
N GLY A 351 -16.78 2.76 11.54
CA GLY A 351 -15.45 2.20 11.30
C GLY A 351 -15.19 1.80 9.84
N VAL A 352 -16.23 1.32 9.13
CA VAL A 352 -16.09 0.95 7.70
C VAL A 352 -15.99 2.21 6.85
N GLY A 353 -16.81 3.23 7.13
CA GLY A 353 -16.76 4.53 6.46
C GLY A 353 -15.40 5.21 6.66
N ALA A 354 -14.83 5.18 7.87
CA ALA A 354 -13.51 5.74 8.15
C ALA A 354 -12.39 5.03 7.34
N LEU A 355 -12.38 3.69 7.31
CA LEU A 355 -11.40 2.93 6.52
C LEU A 355 -11.61 3.13 5.01
N THR A 356 -12.86 3.31 4.56
CA THR A 356 -13.18 3.66 3.17
C THR A 356 -12.65 5.05 2.82
N ALA A 357 -12.81 6.02 3.71
CA ALA A 357 -12.27 7.37 3.52
C ALA A 357 -10.74 7.36 3.48
N MET A 358 -10.06 6.58 4.34
CA MET A 358 -8.61 6.38 4.28
C MET A 358 -8.17 5.82 2.93
N ARG A 359 -8.85 4.78 2.43
CA ARG A 359 -8.64 4.23 1.08
C ARG A 359 -8.75 5.32 0.01
N ASN A 360 -9.82 6.11 0.06
CA ASN A 360 -10.09 7.12 -0.96
C ASN A 360 -9.04 8.25 -0.93
N VAL A 361 -8.60 8.69 0.25
CA VAL A 361 -7.52 9.68 0.39
C VAL A 361 -6.22 9.17 -0.23
N LEU A 362 -5.85 7.91 0.05
CA LEU A 362 -4.67 7.29 -0.55
C LEU A 362 -4.82 7.11 -2.06
N ALA A 363 -6.01 6.76 -2.55
CA ALA A 363 -6.29 6.63 -3.97
C ALA A 363 -6.16 7.98 -4.70
N VAL A 364 -6.73 9.06 -4.16
CA VAL A 364 -6.60 10.41 -4.71
C VAL A 364 -5.13 10.85 -4.69
N CYS A 365 -4.39 10.54 -3.62
CA CYS A 365 -2.95 10.80 -3.56
C CYS A 365 -2.21 10.10 -4.70
N LEU A 366 -2.42 8.80 -4.89
CA LEU A 366 -1.73 8.02 -5.94
C LEU A 366 -2.10 8.51 -7.35
N LEU A 367 -3.37 8.82 -7.60
CA LEU A 367 -3.80 9.31 -8.92
C LEU A 367 -3.27 10.72 -9.25
N LEU A 368 -2.89 11.51 -8.25
CA LEU A 368 -2.34 12.86 -8.40
C LEU A 368 -0.85 12.94 -8.06
N ALA A 369 -0.21 11.82 -7.67
CA ALA A 369 1.21 11.82 -7.36
C ALA A 369 2.07 11.98 -8.62
N PRO A 370 3.18 12.73 -8.55
CA PRO A 370 4.18 12.77 -9.61
C PRO A 370 4.92 11.43 -9.78
N THR A 371 4.96 10.63 -8.74
CA THR A 371 5.64 9.34 -8.70
C THR A 371 4.66 8.27 -8.20
N VAL A 372 4.43 7.25 -9.01
CA VAL A 372 3.56 6.12 -8.70
C VAL A 372 4.32 4.83 -9.00
N ASP A 373 5.11 4.43 -8.04
CA ASP A 373 5.77 3.12 -8.09
C ASP A 373 4.79 2.01 -7.71
N PRO A 374 4.96 0.77 -8.22
CA PRO A 374 4.05 -0.34 -7.92
C PRO A 374 3.89 -0.60 -6.42
N TRP A 375 4.94 -0.46 -5.61
CA TRP A 375 4.85 -0.66 -4.16
C TRP A 375 4.00 0.40 -3.44
N TYR A 376 3.80 1.59 -4.00
CA TYR A 376 2.87 2.58 -3.43
C TYR A 376 1.41 2.14 -3.59
N VAL A 377 1.07 1.43 -4.66
CA VAL A 377 -0.29 0.90 -4.86
C VAL A 377 -0.64 -0.14 -3.79
N CYS A 378 0.36 -0.79 -3.18
CA CYS A 378 0.16 -1.68 -2.04
C CYS A 378 -0.48 -0.99 -0.82
N TRP A 379 -0.38 0.35 -0.69
CA TRP A 379 -1.04 1.09 0.40
C TRP A 379 -2.56 0.95 0.37
N LEU A 380 -3.16 0.70 -0.80
CA LEU A 380 -4.60 0.52 -0.97
C LEU A 380 -5.11 -0.85 -0.54
N LEU A 381 -4.28 -1.90 -0.69
CA LEU A 381 -4.69 -3.30 -0.55
C LEU A 381 -5.34 -3.61 0.81
N PRO A 382 -4.81 -3.15 1.96
CA PRO A 382 -5.44 -3.41 3.25
C PRO A 382 -6.86 -2.85 3.34
N PHE A 383 -7.06 -1.64 2.82
CA PHE A 383 -8.36 -0.95 2.88
C PHE A 383 -9.38 -1.53 1.89
N LEU A 384 -8.92 -2.10 0.78
CA LEU A 384 -9.76 -2.83 -0.16
C LEU A 384 -10.38 -4.09 0.46
N CYS A 385 -9.80 -4.62 1.55
CA CYS A 385 -10.40 -5.71 2.32
C CYS A 385 -11.71 -5.27 3.02
N PHE A 386 -11.92 -3.99 3.30
CA PHE A 386 -13.12 -3.47 3.98
C PHE A 386 -14.13 -2.88 3.01
N ALA A 387 -13.65 -2.23 1.98
CA ALA A 387 -14.44 -1.57 0.95
C ALA A 387 -13.81 -1.83 -0.44
N PRO A 388 -14.12 -2.97 -1.06
CA PRO A 388 -13.59 -3.31 -2.39
C PRO A 388 -14.02 -2.28 -3.43
N SER A 389 -13.09 -1.92 -4.34
CA SER A 389 -13.31 -1.09 -5.52
C SER A 389 -12.72 -1.82 -6.73
N PRO A 390 -13.53 -2.19 -7.71
CA PRO A 390 -13.07 -2.81 -8.96
C PRO A 390 -11.95 -2.02 -9.64
N ALA A 391 -12.07 -0.70 -9.67
CA ALA A 391 -11.06 0.17 -10.26
C ALA A 391 -9.70 0.08 -9.55
N LEU A 392 -9.70 0.17 -8.22
CA LEU A 392 -8.47 0.12 -7.44
C LEU A 392 -7.86 -1.29 -7.36
N LEU A 393 -8.70 -2.33 -7.44
CA LEU A 393 -8.24 -3.71 -7.61
C LEU A 393 -7.59 -3.93 -8.97
N LEU A 394 -8.14 -3.33 -10.04
CA LEU A 394 -7.51 -3.35 -11.35
C LEU A 394 -6.19 -2.60 -11.34
N LEU A 395 -6.11 -1.41 -10.72
CA LEU A 395 -4.87 -0.66 -10.57
C LEU A 395 -3.77 -1.50 -9.90
N ALA A 396 -4.11 -2.29 -8.87
CA ALA A 396 -3.15 -3.19 -8.21
C ALA A 396 -2.61 -4.31 -9.13
N VAL A 397 -3.18 -4.50 -10.29
CA VAL A 397 -2.67 -5.42 -11.33
C VAL A 397 -1.97 -4.65 -12.43
N THR A 398 -2.60 -3.60 -12.96
CA THR A 398 -2.09 -2.85 -14.11
C THR A 398 -0.86 -2.00 -13.79
N CYS A 399 -0.65 -1.57 -12.53
CA CYS A 399 0.55 -0.82 -12.12
C CYS A 399 1.88 -1.56 -12.42
N ASN A 400 1.84 -2.89 -12.55
CA ASN A 400 3.01 -3.67 -12.96
C ASN A 400 3.46 -3.38 -14.41
N LEU A 401 2.62 -2.76 -15.24
CA LEU A 401 3.01 -2.31 -16.58
C LEU A 401 4.17 -1.30 -16.52
N SER A 402 4.27 -0.53 -15.43
CA SER A 402 5.37 0.42 -15.23
C SER A 402 6.76 -0.23 -15.22
N TYR A 403 6.88 -1.52 -14.89
CA TYR A 403 8.14 -2.26 -15.00
C TYR A 403 8.65 -2.39 -16.45
N LEU A 404 7.81 -2.17 -17.46
CA LEU A 404 8.27 -2.10 -18.85
C LEU A 404 9.23 -0.92 -19.10
N TYR A 405 9.28 0.06 -18.20
CA TYR A 405 10.32 1.09 -18.19
C TYR A 405 11.74 0.47 -18.26
N TYR A 406 11.98 -0.60 -17.53
CA TYR A 406 13.28 -1.28 -17.51
C TYR A 406 13.62 -2.03 -18.81
N ALA A 407 12.62 -2.31 -19.65
CA ALA A 407 12.83 -2.89 -20.99
C ALA A 407 13.09 -1.81 -22.05
N HIS A 408 12.43 -0.64 -21.92
CA HIS A 408 12.45 0.43 -22.91
C HIS A 408 13.37 1.61 -22.52
N HIS A 409 13.74 1.71 -21.23
CA HIS A 409 14.44 2.87 -20.62
C HIS A 409 13.69 4.21 -20.79
N THR A 410 12.42 4.14 -21.18
CA THR A 410 11.49 5.27 -21.37
C THR A 410 10.08 4.82 -21.05
N PHE A 411 9.14 5.76 -20.94
CA PHE A 411 7.71 5.47 -20.88
C PHE A 411 7.06 5.74 -22.24
N PRO A 412 6.92 4.76 -23.15
CA PRO A 412 6.05 4.87 -24.29
C PRO A 412 4.63 5.25 -23.86
N ALA A 413 3.98 6.18 -24.55
CA ALA A 413 2.69 6.73 -24.15
C ALA A 413 1.59 5.66 -23.96
N TRP A 414 1.70 4.52 -24.64
CA TRP A 414 0.73 3.42 -24.52
C TRP A 414 0.76 2.73 -23.15
N ILE A 415 1.89 2.75 -22.41
CA ILE A 415 2.01 2.11 -21.09
C ILE A 415 1.05 2.77 -20.09
N PRO A 416 1.15 4.08 -19.77
CA PRO A 416 0.21 4.71 -18.85
C PRO A 416 -1.24 4.71 -19.39
N LEU A 417 -1.47 4.71 -20.70
CA LEU A 417 -2.82 4.57 -21.25
C LEU A 417 -3.43 3.20 -20.93
N LEU A 418 -2.70 2.11 -21.14
CA LEU A 418 -3.18 0.76 -20.80
C LEU A 418 -3.32 0.57 -19.28
N GLU A 419 -2.49 1.21 -18.49
CA GLU A 419 -2.54 1.13 -17.03
C GLU A 419 -3.76 1.87 -16.49
N TYR A 420 -3.92 3.16 -16.82
CA TYR A 420 -4.84 4.06 -16.13
C TYR A 420 -6.20 4.22 -16.81
N LEU A 421 -6.30 4.11 -18.13
CA LEU A 421 -7.58 4.35 -18.82
C LEU A 421 -8.69 3.37 -18.38
N PRO A 422 -8.44 2.05 -18.25
CA PRO A 422 -9.44 1.12 -17.74
C PRO A 422 -9.80 1.41 -16.27
N VAL A 423 -8.83 1.85 -15.47
CA VAL A 423 -9.05 2.23 -14.06
C VAL A 423 -9.98 3.43 -13.96
N TYR A 424 -9.75 4.49 -14.76
CA TYR A 424 -10.62 5.66 -14.80
C TYR A 424 -12.02 5.32 -15.31
N GLY A 425 -12.14 4.44 -16.30
CA GLY A 425 -13.43 3.96 -16.79
C GLY A 425 -14.24 3.26 -15.69
N LEU A 426 -13.60 2.38 -14.91
CA LEU A 426 -14.23 1.73 -13.77
C LEU A 426 -14.55 2.71 -12.63
N LEU A 427 -13.67 3.67 -12.31
CA LEU A 427 -13.95 4.71 -11.31
C LEU A 427 -15.18 5.54 -11.70
N ALA A 428 -15.29 5.93 -12.95
CA ALA A 428 -16.47 6.64 -13.44
C ALA A 428 -17.74 5.80 -13.28
N ALA A 429 -17.70 4.51 -13.65
CA ALA A 429 -18.82 3.59 -13.47
C ALA A 429 -19.22 3.40 -11.99
N GLU A 430 -18.23 3.28 -11.09
CA GLU A 430 -18.47 3.20 -9.63
C GLU A 430 -19.14 4.47 -9.10
N LEU A 431 -18.73 5.66 -9.55
CA LEU A 431 -19.32 6.94 -9.15
C LEU A 431 -20.76 7.09 -9.65
N VAL A 432 -21.06 6.71 -10.90
CA VAL A 432 -22.41 6.72 -11.45
C VAL A 432 -23.31 5.75 -10.67
N ALA A 433 -22.84 4.53 -10.40
CA ALA A 433 -23.59 3.54 -9.62
C ALA A 433 -23.84 3.98 -8.17
N ALA A 434 -22.92 4.74 -7.57
CA ALA A 434 -23.09 5.29 -6.22
C ALA A 434 -24.18 6.38 -6.19
N ARG A 435 -24.19 7.27 -7.18
CA ARG A 435 -25.22 8.33 -7.30
C ARG A 435 -26.62 7.74 -7.52
N GLY A 436 -26.76 6.72 -8.38
CA GLY A 436 -28.03 6.05 -8.62
C GLY A 436 -28.60 5.41 -7.34
N ARG A 437 -27.77 4.82 -6.51
CA ARG A 437 -28.21 4.26 -5.21
C ARG A 437 -28.63 5.33 -4.18
N GLY A 438 -27.97 6.48 -4.16
CA GLY A 438 -28.35 7.61 -3.30
C GLY A 438 -29.67 8.25 -3.74
N ALA A 439 -29.96 8.30 -5.02
CA ALA A 439 -31.22 8.83 -5.56
C ALA A 439 -32.43 7.92 -5.26
N LEU A 440 -32.22 6.60 -5.14
CA LEU A 440 -33.25 5.62 -4.77
C LEU A 440 -33.49 5.52 -3.25
N ALA A 441 -32.62 6.08 -2.42
CA ALA A 441 -32.70 6.07 -0.97
C ALA A 441 -33.31 7.33 -0.37
N VAL A 442 -34.10 8.14 -1.15
CA VAL A 442 -34.94 9.21 -0.59
C VAL A 442 -36.06 8.55 0.21
N PRO A 443 -36.17 8.78 1.52
CA PRO A 443 -37.21 8.13 2.33
C PRO A 443 -38.62 8.56 1.86
N GLU A 444 -39.52 7.59 1.77
CA GLU A 444 -40.99 7.82 1.58
C GLU A 444 -41.66 8.62 2.72
N ALA A 445 -40.91 9.17 3.65
CA ALA A 445 -41.40 10.01 4.74
C ALA A 445 -42.09 11.32 4.30
N GLY A 446 -42.04 11.70 3.02
CA GLY A 446 -42.67 12.90 2.46
C GLY A 446 -44.04 12.70 1.84
N ARG A 447 -44.54 11.47 1.67
CA ARG A 447 -45.88 11.25 1.05
C ARG A 447 -47.04 11.05 2.03
N ALA A 448 -46.77 10.82 3.32
CA ALA A 448 -47.82 10.62 4.32
C ALA A 448 -48.35 11.91 4.95
N ALA A 449 -47.83 13.09 4.61
CA ALA A 449 -48.25 14.37 5.22
C ALA A 449 -49.24 15.19 4.37
N LEU A 450 -49.73 14.67 3.24
CA LEU A 450 -50.66 15.42 2.36
C LEU A 450 -52.06 14.82 2.22
N THR A 451 -52.45 13.86 3.06
CA THR A 451 -53.80 13.26 3.04
C THR A 451 -54.56 13.29 4.36
N VAL A 452 -54.26 14.24 5.25
CA VAL A 452 -55.16 14.53 6.41
C VAL A 452 -55.47 16.02 6.41
N GLY A 453 -56.54 16.36 5.72
CA GLY A 453 -57.04 17.74 5.69
C GLY A 453 -58.18 17.96 4.71
N GLN A 454 -59.18 17.06 4.69
CA GLN A 454 -60.53 17.32 4.16
C GLN A 454 -61.46 16.24 4.72
N GLU A 455 -62.00 16.49 5.90
CA GLU A 455 -63.38 16.19 6.31
C GLU A 455 -63.75 17.07 7.53
#